data_d71ad3d109809bd60428447277591645
#
_entry.id   d71ad3d109809bd60428447277591645
#
_cell.length_a   1.000
_cell.length_b   1.000
_cell.length_c   1.000
_cell.angle_alpha   90.00
_cell.angle_beta   90.00
_cell.angle_gamma   90.00
#
_symmetry.space_group_name_H-M   'P 1'
#
loop_
_entity.id
_entity.type
_entity.pdbx_description
1 polymer ?
#
loop_
_entity_poly.entity_id
_entity_poly.type
_entity_poly.pdbx_seq_one_letter_code
_entity_poly.pdbx_strand_id
1 'polypeptide(L)'
;MTSLTVTAPIAVAAPMAAAPPVFGARIIIGLVGVLLAVLVSGLNEMVTKVALADIRGALSIGYDEGTWLVASYTATSVAAMAFAPWCSVTFSLRRFTLCAIGVFTLLGVLCPFAPNYESLLLMRILQGLAGGALPPMLMTVALRFLPANIKLYGLAGYALTATFGPGLGTPLAGLWTEYVGWQWTFWQIIVPCLIAMAMVAWGIPQDPLRLERLKSFNWKGLLLGFPAICMLVIGLLQGNRLDWFESNLICALLGAGSLLLVAFLINEWSQPIPFFKLQMLGIRNLSFALMTLAGVLVVLLAVVLIPSSYLAQVQGYRPVQTAPIMLIAALPQLIALPLVAALCNLRWVDCRWVLGVGLSMLTLSCLGGSQLTSEWIRDDFYVLQWLQIFGQPMAVLPLLMLSTGSIQPQDGPFASAWFNTVKGLAAVVATGVIEALTTSRLHFHSTMLVDRLGNSPLAASNDPGLAHRLHEQAVVLTSSDLYLCMAGVAVALILLIFWLPTRIFPPRAPT
;
A
#
# COMPACT_ATOMS: atom_id res chain seq x y z
N MET A 1 51.28 -11.42 -56.91
CA MET A 1 49.77 -11.41 -56.72
C MET A 1 49.49 -12.42 -55.63
N THR A 2 49.45 -11.96 -54.37
CA THR A 2 49.12 -12.75 -53.18
C THR A 2 47.73 -12.39 -52.72
N SER A 3 46.77 -13.33 -52.88
CA SER A 3 45.41 -13.20 -52.47
C SER A 3 45.30 -13.28 -50.92
N LEU A 4 44.91 -12.18 -50.28
CA LEU A 4 44.51 -12.12 -48.86
C LEU A 4 43.10 -12.71 -48.73
N THR A 5 42.99 -13.89 -48.16
CA THR A 5 41.72 -14.46 -47.71
C THR A 5 41.28 -13.73 -46.45
N VAL A 6 40.23 -12.89 -46.59
CA VAL A 6 39.53 -12.28 -45.46
C VAL A 6 38.66 -13.35 -44.80
N THR A 7 39.05 -13.83 -43.65
CA THR A 7 38.20 -14.68 -42.80
C THR A 7 37.10 -13.82 -42.20
N ALA A 8 35.83 -14.14 -42.54
CA ALA A 8 34.67 -13.52 -41.97
C ALA A 8 34.60 -13.81 -40.44
N PRO A 9 34.24 -12.84 -39.59
CA PRO A 9 34.08 -13.07 -38.16
C PRO A 9 32.95 -14.07 -37.91
N ILE A 10 33.25 -15.10 -37.14
CA ILE A 10 32.26 -16.08 -36.65
C ILE A 10 31.24 -15.30 -35.81
N ALA A 11 30.02 -15.19 -36.31
CA ALA A 11 28.89 -14.64 -35.57
C ALA A 11 28.65 -15.54 -34.37
N VAL A 12 29.03 -15.08 -33.18
CA VAL A 12 28.66 -15.73 -31.94
C VAL A 12 27.11 -15.61 -31.86
N ALA A 13 26.45 -16.76 -32.04
CA ALA A 13 24.98 -16.85 -31.92
C ALA A 13 24.60 -16.33 -30.56
N ALA A 14 23.82 -15.23 -30.52
CA ALA A 14 23.22 -14.74 -29.30
C ALA A 14 22.42 -15.89 -28.67
N PRO A 15 22.53 -16.13 -27.35
CA PRO A 15 21.78 -17.20 -26.71
C PRO A 15 20.30 -17.01 -27.02
N MET A 16 19.71 -17.99 -27.68
CA MET A 16 18.27 -18.01 -28.01
C MET A 16 17.49 -17.70 -26.72
N ALA A 17 16.81 -16.58 -26.71
CA ALA A 17 15.86 -16.25 -25.66
C ALA A 17 14.89 -17.41 -25.54
N ALA A 18 14.85 -18.08 -24.39
CA ALA A 18 13.93 -19.17 -24.14
C ALA A 18 12.52 -18.69 -24.49
N ALA A 19 11.80 -19.47 -25.32
CA ALA A 19 10.43 -19.15 -25.69
C ALA A 19 9.60 -18.82 -24.42
N PRO A 20 8.76 -17.78 -24.46
CA PRO A 20 7.95 -17.44 -23.31
C PRO A 20 7.15 -18.67 -22.89
N PRO A 21 7.12 -19.01 -21.58
CA PRO A 21 6.40 -20.19 -21.12
C PRO A 21 4.93 -20.08 -21.54
N VAL A 22 4.41 -21.17 -22.11
CA VAL A 22 3.02 -21.25 -22.56
C VAL A 22 2.11 -21.02 -21.35
N PHE A 23 1.22 -20.02 -21.46
CA PHE A 23 0.24 -19.72 -20.43
C PHE A 23 -0.64 -20.97 -20.16
N GLY A 24 -0.76 -21.34 -18.89
CA GLY A 24 -1.54 -22.52 -18.48
C GLY A 24 -1.87 -22.48 -16.98
N ALA A 25 -2.65 -23.46 -16.53
CA ALA A 25 -3.10 -23.58 -15.14
C ALA A 25 -1.94 -23.48 -14.12
N ARG A 26 -0.76 -23.98 -14.48
CA ARG A 26 0.44 -23.89 -13.65
C ARG A 26 0.83 -22.46 -13.31
N ILE A 27 0.85 -21.56 -14.29
CA ILE A 27 1.18 -20.14 -14.08
C ILE A 27 0.10 -19.44 -13.25
N ILE A 28 -1.18 -19.77 -13.47
CA ILE A 28 -2.29 -19.22 -12.68
C ILE A 28 -2.12 -19.59 -11.21
N ILE A 29 -1.82 -20.84 -10.90
CA ILE A 29 -1.59 -21.29 -9.52
C ILE A 29 -0.39 -20.55 -8.91
N GLY A 30 0.72 -20.39 -9.65
CA GLY A 30 1.85 -19.60 -9.20
C GLY A 30 1.49 -18.12 -8.92
N LEU A 31 0.71 -17.49 -9.79
CA LEU A 31 0.21 -16.14 -9.62
C LEU A 31 -0.67 -16.01 -8.37
N VAL A 32 -1.62 -16.95 -8.18
CA VAL A 32 -2.47 -16.98 -6.99
C VAL A 32 -1.65 -17.20 -5.73
N GLY A 33 -0.57 -17.99 -5.78
CA GLY A 33 0.36 -18.16 -4.67
C GLY A 33 1.07 -16.86 -4.30
N VAL A 34 1.56 -16.10 -5.28
CA VAL A 34 2.17 -14.78 -5.01
C VAL A 34 1.13 -13.78 -4.50
N LEU A 35 -0.08 -13.77 -5.07
CA LEU A 35 -1.19 -12.95 -4.60
C LEU A 35 -1.51 -13.23 -3.13
N LEU A 36 -1.63 -14.50 -2.76
CA LEU A 36 -1.86 -14.93 -1.37
C LEU A 36 -0.76 -14.42 -0.44
N ALA A 37 0.51 -14.57 -0.83
CA ALA A 37 1.64 -14.07 -0.04
C ALA A 37 1.58 -12.55 0.17
N VAL A 38 1.24 -11.77 -0.86
CA VAL A 38 1.12 -10.30 -0.77
C VAL A 38 -0.06 -9.90 0.11
N LEU A 39 -1.22 -10.57 -0.03
CA LEU A 39 -2.38 -10.33 0.82
C LEU A 39 -2.04 -10.59 2.29
N VAL A 40 -1.37 -11.69 2.58
CA VAL A 40 -0.98 -12.06 3.95
C VAL A 40 0.04 -11.08 4.52
N SER A 41 0.98 -10.59 3.71
CA SER A 41 1.93 -9.55 4.15
C SER A 41 1.23 -8.24 4.52
N GLY A 42 0.28 -7.78 3.69
CA GLY A 42 -0.52 -6.58 3.98
C GLY A 42 -1.45 -6.76 5.17
N LEU A 43 -2.06 -7.95 5.32
CA LEU A 43 -2.87 -8.30 6.49
C LEU A 43 -2.04 -8.30 7.78
N ASN A 44 -0.84 -8.88 7.76
CA ASN A 44 0.04 -8.90 8.94
C ASN A 44 0.42 -7.48 9.40
N GLU A 45 0.66 -6.56 8.47
CA GLU A 45 0.92 -5.15 8.79
C GLU A 45 -0.29 -4.51 9.49
N MET A 46 -1.49 -4.67 8.91
CA MET A 46 -2.73 -4.06 9.43
C MET A 46 -3.16 -4.69 10.75
N VAL A 47 -3.14 -6.01 10.86
CA VAL A 47 -3.51 -6.73 12.08
C VAL A 47 -2.61 -6.32 13.24
N THR A 48 -1.29 -6.24 13.02
CA THR A 48 -0.36 -5.80 14.06
C THR A 48 -0.58 -4.34 14.45
N LYS A 49 -0.90 -3.46 13.49
CA LYS A 49 -1.21 -2.04 13.77
C LYS A 49 -2.46 -1.90 14.64
N VAL A 50 -3.52 -2.63 14.33
CA VAL A 50 -4.80 -2.59 15.09
C VAL A 50 -4.66 -3.25 16.46
N ALA A 51 -3.96 -4.37 16.55
CA ALA A 51 -3.72 -5.11 17.78
C ALA A 51 -2.58 -4.54 18.66
N LEU A 52 -2.01 -3.39 18.27
CA LEU A 52 -0.82 -2.83 18.92
C LEU A 52 -1.03 -2.58 20.42
N ALA A 53 -2.22 -2.15 20.84
CA ALA A 53 -2.54 -1.91 22.25
C ALA A 53 -2.46 -3.20 23.08
N ASP A 54 -3.00 -4.30 22.55
CA ASP A 54 -2.98 -5.61 23.22
C ASP A 54 -1.57 -6.20 23.25
N ILE A 55 -0.80 -6.06 22.17
CA ILE A 55 0.60 -6.48 22.09
C ILE A 55 1.44 -5.72 23.12
N ARG A 56 1.25 -4.41 23.24
CA ARG A 56 1.94 -3.57 24.23
C ARG A 56 1.62 -4.00 25.65
N GLY A 57 0.33 -4.19 25.94
CA GLY A 57 -0.11 -4.67 27.26
C GLY A 57 0.51 -6.01 27.63
N ALA A 58 0.54 -6.96 26.70
CA ALA A 58 1.09 -8.29 26.91
C ALA A 58 2.62 -8.30 27.12
N LEU A 59 3.34 -7.43 26.42
CA LEU A 59 4.81 -7.33 26.48
C LEU A 59 5.31 -6.27 27.47
N SER A 60 4.39 -5.54 28.14
CA SER A 60 4.70 -4.45 29.07
C SER A 60 5.57 -3.35 28.44
N ILE A 61 5.37 -3.05 27.16
CA ILE A 61 6.08 -2.00 26.43
C ILE A 61 5.27 -0.70 26.39
N GLY A 62 5.99 0.42 26.39
CA GLY A 62 5.41 1.75 26.38
C GLY A 62 4.67 2.09 25.08
N TYR A 63 3.93 3.20 25.09
CA TYR A 63 3.24 3.70 23.87
C TYR A 63 4.26 4.01 22.77
N ASP A 64 5.33 4.70 23.11
CA ASP A 64 6.37 5.12 22.20
C ASP A 64 7.07 3.92 21.52
N GLU A 65 7.47 2.95 22.33
CA GLU A 65 8.09 1.71 21.85
C GLU A 65 7.17 0.97 20.86
N GLY A 66 5.87 0.89 21.18
CA GLY A 66 4.89 0.27 20.29
C GLY A 66 4.80 0.95 18.93
N THR A 67 4.81 2.29 18.88
CA THR A 67 4.76 3.04 17.59
C THR A 67 5.99 2.80 16.73
N TRP A 68 7.17 2.63 17.33
CA TRP A 68 8.39 2.27 16.62
C TRP A 68 8.34 0.88 15.99
N LEU A 69 7.66 -0.11 16.61
CA LEU A 69 7.47 -1.44 16.00
C LEU A 69 6.73 -1.37 14.67
N VAL A 70 5.70 -0.51 14.58
CA VAL A 70 4.93 -0.32 13.36
C VAL A 70 5.72 0.52 12.35
N ALA A 71 6.29 1.64 12.79
CA ALA A 71 7.02 2.55 11.90
C ALA A 71 8.24 1.90 11.25
N SER A 72 9.02 1.11 12.00
CA SER A 72 10.21 0.43 11.48
C SER A 72 9.86 -0.67 10.50
N TYR A 73 8.80 -1.45 10.73
CA TYR A 73 8.28 -2.43 9.78
C TYR A 73 7.87 -1.75 8.47
N THR A 74 7.04 -0.71 8.55
CA THR A 74 6.56 0.01 7.36
C THR A 74 7.70 0.67 6.60
N ALA A 75 8.68 1.27 7.30
CA ALA A 75 9.84 1.90 6.68
C ALA A 75 10.67 0.92 5.84
N THR A 76 11.01 -0.22 6.42
CA THR A 76 11.77 -1.25 5.73
C THR A 76 10.96 -1.95 4.64
N SER A 77 9.65 -2.09 4.81
CA SER A 77 8.73 -2.62 3.80
C SER A 77 8.70 -1.72 2.56
N VAL A 78 8.49 -0.41 2.74
CA VAL A 78 8.46 0.55 1.62
C VAL A 78 9.83 0.64 0.94
N ALA A 79 10.93 0.65 1.70
CA ALA A 79 12.27 0.63 1.14
C ALA A 79 12.51 -0.65 0.33
N ALA A 80 12.10 -1.82 0.82
CA ALA A 80 12.24 -3.08 0.11
C ALA A 80 11.50 -3.09 -1.23
N MET A 81 10.33 -2.45 -1.34
CA MET A 81 9.58 -2.33 -2.60
C MET A 81 10.41 -1.70 -3.72
N ALA A 82 11.29 -0.77 -3.38
CA ALA A 82 12.15 -0.09 -4.32
C ALA A 82 13.21 -1.01 -4.96
N PHE A 83 13.81 -1.89 -4.17
CA PHE A 83 14.97 -2.69 -4.56
C PHE A 83 14.64 -4.13 -4.97
N ALA A 84 13.49 -4.66 -4.52
CA ALA A 84 13.06 -6.02 -4.77
C ALA A 84 12.98 -6.42 -6.28
N PRO A 85 12.51 -5.56 -7.21
CA PRO A 85 12.50 -5.91 -8.63
C PRO A 85 13.88 -6.17 -9.20
N TRP A 86 14.90 -5.41 -8.79
CA TRP A 86 16.28 -5.65 -9.19
C TRP A 86 16.78 -7.01 -8.68
N CYS A 87 16.51 -7.33 -7.41
CA CYS A 87 16.86 -8.60 -6.81
C CYS A 87 16.19 -9.78 -7.53
N SER A 88 14.93 -9.66 -7.89
CA SER A 88 14.16 -10.71 -8.56
C SER A 88 14.73 -11.08 -9.94
N VAL A 89 15.21 -10.08 -10.68
CA VAL A 89 15.86 -10.30 -12.00
C VAL A 89 17.23 -10.94 -11.84
N THR A 90 17.94 -10.65 -10.74
CA THR A 90 19.31 -11.15 -10.49
C THR A 90 19.29 -12.56 -9.90
N PHE A 91 18.47 -12.81 -8.87
CA PHE A 91 18.43 -14.08 -8.14
C PHE A 91 17.37 -15.06 -8.63
N SER A 92 16.70 -14.80 -9.73
CA SER A 92 15.51 -15.50 -10.23
C SER A 92 14.24 -15.16 -9.44
N LEU A 93 13.19 -14.82 -10.18
CA LEU A 93 11.90 -14.42 -9.62
C LEU A 93 11.34 -15.47 -8.63
N ARG A 94 11.36 -16.76 -9.02
CA ARG A 94 10.88 -17.86 -8.17
C ARG A 94 11.68 -18.01 -6.88
N ARG A 95 13.03 -18.07 -6.97
CA ARG A 95 13.89 -18.26 -5.78
C ARG A 95 13.78 -17.09 -4.82
N PHE A 96 13.82 -15.88 -5.36
CA PHE A 96 13.71 -14.66 -4.56
C PHE A 96 12.36 -14.57 -3.83
N THR A 97 11.24 -14.86 -4.53
CA THR A 97 9.90 -14.87 -3.93
C THR A 97 9.78 -15.93 -2.83
N LEU A 98 10.28 -17.16 -3.07
CA LEU A 98 10.26 -18.23 -2.06
C LEU A 98 11.11 -17.87 -0.83
N CYS A 99 12.29 -17.29 -1.03
CA CYS A 99 13.13 -16.82 0.06
C CYS A 99 12.44 -15.72 0.87
N ALA A 100 11.82 -14.73 0.20
CA ALA A 100 11.09 -13.65 0.85
C ALA A 100 9.91 -14.18 1.69
N ILE A 101 9.07 -15.08 1.14
CA ILE A 101 7.98 -15.70 1.88
C ILE A 101 8.50 -16.52 3.06
N GLY A 102 9.58 -17.30 2.86
CA GLY A 102 10.17 -18.12 3.91
C GLY A 102 10.72 -17.30 5.08
N VAL A 103 11.48 -16.24 4.78
CA VAL A 103 12.02 -15.32 5.81
C VAL A 103 10.89 -14.58 6.52
N PHE A 104 9.89 -14.07 5.77
CA PHE A 104 8.71 -13.42 6.32
C PHE A 104 7.95 -14.31 7.31
N THR A 105 7.73 -15.57 6.94
CA THR A 105 7.03 -16.57 7.77
C THR A 105 7.84 -16.94 9.01
N LEU A 106 9.13 -17.22 8.83
CA LEU A 106 10.03 -17.57 9.93
C LEU A 106 10.07 -16.48 10.99
N LEU A 107 10.24 -15.23 10.58
CA LEU A 107 10.27 -14.07 11.48
C LEU A 107 8.92 -13.88 12.18
N GLY A 108 7.79 -14.09 11.46
CA GLY A 108 6.47 -14.05 12.07
C GLY A 108 6.26 -15.12 13.15
N VAL A 109 6.80 -16.33 12.94
CA VAL A 109 6.78 -17.38 13.98
C VAL A 109 7.61 -16.97 15.21
N LEU A 110 8.75 -16.33 14.99
CA LEU A 110 9.69 -15.97 16.06
C LEU A 110 9.28 -14.72 16.86
N CYS A 111 8.53 -13.78 16.27
CA CYS A 111 8.14 -12.52 16.93
C CYS A 111 7.53 -12.70 18.33
N PRO A 112 6.56 -13.62 18.56
CA PRO A 112 5.99 -13.80 19.91
C PRO A 112 6.96 -14.38 20.94
N PHE A 113 8.09 -14.95 20.51
CA PHE A 113 9.14 -15.50 21.39
C PHE A 113 10.29 -14.51 21.63
N ALA A 114 10.16 -13.27 21.17
CA ALA A 114 11.19 -12.26 21.37
C ALA A 114 11.45 -12.02 22.87
N PRO A 115 12.71 -12.16 23.34
CA PRO A 115 13.04 -12.06 24.77
C PRO A 115 12.97 -10.63 25.30
N ASN A 116 13.10 -9.64 24.44
CA ASN A 116 13.06 -8.22 24.78
C ASN A 116 12.54 -7.38 23.61
N TYR A 117 12.26 -6.10 23.87
CA TYR A 117 11.79 -5.14 22.88
C TYR A 117 12.74 -5.00 21.67
N GLU A 118 14.04 -4.93 21.91
CA GLU A 118 15.05 -4.71 20.86
C GLU A 118 15.08 -5.87 19.86
N SER A 119 14.96 -7.10 20.34
CA SER A 119 14.91 -8.29 19.49
C SER A 119 13.61 -8.33 18.68
N LEU A 120 12.47 -7.96 19.28
CA LEU A 120 11.21 -7.84 18.56
C LEU A 120 11.29 -6.76 17.49
N LEU A 121 11.87 -5.60 17.80
CA LEU A 121 12.08 -4.51 16.84
C LEU A 121 12.93 -4.97 15.65
N LEU A 122 14.05 -5.65 15.92
CA LEU A 122 14.91 -6.21 14.87
C LEU A 122 14.17 -7.22 13.99
N MET A 123 13.40 -8.14 14.60
CA MET A 123 12.58 -9.10 13.85
C MET A 123 11.54 -8.39 12.99
N ARG A 124 10.91 -7.32 13.46
CA ARG A 124 9.96 -6.51 12.71
C ARG A 124 10.61 -5.77 11.53
N ILE A 125 11.81 -5.22 11.73
CA ILE A 125 12.61 -4.61 10.65
C ILE A 125 12.88 -5.62 9.53
N LEU A 126 13.38 -6.80 9.88
CA LEU A 126 13.68 -7.86 8.92
C LEU A 126 12.42 -8.43 8.28
N GLN A 127 11.33 -8.57 9.04
CA GLN A 127 10.03 -9.01 8.53
C GLN A 127 9.45 -7.99 7.54
N GLY A 128 9.58 -6.69 7.82
CA GLY A 128 9.19 -5.62 6.91
C GLY A 128 9.97 -5.68 5.59
N LEU A 129 11.29 -5.92 5.66
CA LEU A 129 12.14 -6.08 4.48
C LEU A 129 11.67 -7.25 3.59
N ALA A 130 11.36 -8.40 4.20
CA ALA A 130 10.88 -9.58 3.49
C ALA A 130 9.46 -9.38 2.93
N GLY A 131 8.54 -8.84 3.73
CA GLY A 131 7.15 -8.58 3.35
C GLY A 131 7.01 -7.53 2.25
N GLY A 132 7.80 -6.44 2.34
CA GLY A 132 7.81 -5.38 1.34
C GLY A 132 8.37 -5.79 -0.03
N ALA A 133 9.16 -6.87 -0.07
CA ALA A 133 9.63 -7.42 -1.33
C ALA A 133 8.53 -8.13 -2.14
N LEU A 134 7.42 -8.55 -1.53
CA LEU A 134 6.39 -9.37 -2.18
C LEU A 134 5.48 -8.61 -3.17
N PRO A 135 4.96 -7.38 -2.88
CA PRO A 135 4.08 -6.67 -3.80
C PRO A 135 4.68 -6.43 -5.20
N PRO A 136 5.96 -6.01 -5.33
CA PRO A 136 6.59 -5.89 -6.64
C PRO A 136 6.68 -7.22 -7.40
N MET A 137 6.80 -8.34 -6.70
CA MET A 137 6.85 -9.66 -7.34
C MET A 137 5.53 -10.02 -7.98
N LEU A 138 4.41 -9.74 -7.31
CA LEU A 138 3.07 -9.98 -7.87
C LEU A 138 2.87 -9.19 -9.18
N MET A 139 3.20 -7.91 -9.18
CA MET A 139 3.11 -7.08 -10.37
C MET A 139 4.03 -7.58 -11.48
N THR A 140 5.26 -7.97 -11.15
CA THR A 140 6.23 -8.51 -12.12
C THR A 140 5.73 -9.82 -12.75
N VAL A 141 5.15 -10.73 -11.94
CA VAL A 141 4.55 -11.98 -12.43
C VAL A 141 3.38 -11.69 -13.36
N ALA A 142 2.48 -10.79 -12.97
CA ALA A 142 1.32 -10.42 -13.76
C ALA A 142 1.71 -9.77 -15.11
N LEU A 143 2.69 -8.88 -15.11
CA LEU A 143 3.14 -8.19 -16.33
C LEU A 143 3.92 -9.12 -17.28
N ARG A 144 4.65 -10.09 -16.75
CA ARG A 144 5.54 -10.95 -17.53
C ARG A 144 4.87 -12.18 -18.11
N PHE A 145 4.00 -12.84 -17.34
CA PHE A 145 3.47 -14.16 -17.70
C PHE A 145 2.04 -14.16 -18.21
N LEU A 146 1.27 -13.08 -17.96
CA LEU A 146 -0.11 -13.03 -18.41
C LEU A 146 -0.21 -12.50 -19.86
N PRO A 147 -0.95 -13.20 -20.73
CA PRO A 147 -1.25 -12.71 -22.07
C PRO A 147 -2.12 -11.44 -22.02
N ALA A 148 -2.05 -10.61 -23.07
CA ALA A 148 -2.65 -9.28 -23.12
C ALA A 148 -4.16 -9.26 -22.80
N ASN A 149 -4.89 -10.28 -23.23
CA ASN A 149 -6.34 -10.41 -23.06
C ASN A 149 -6.79 -10.65 -21.61
N ILE A 150 -5.94 -11.25 -20.78
CA ILE A 150 -6.25 -11.54 -19.37
C ILE A 150 -5.36 -10.78 -18.37
N LYS A 151 -4.41 -10.01 -18.87
CA LYS A 151 -3.47 -9.23 -18.05
C LYS A 151 -4.19 -8.30 -17.08
N LEU A 152 -5.33 -7.75 -17.48
CA LEU A 152 -6.12 -6.86 -16.64
C LEU A 152 -6.71 -7.57 -15.42
N TYR A 153 -7.07 -8.86 -15.52
CA TYR A 153 -7.51 -9.66 -14.36
C TYR A 153 -6.37 -9.92 -13.38
N GLY A 154 -5.14 -10.09 -13.87
CA GLY A 154 -3.96 -10.16 -12.99
C GLY A 154 -3.69 -8.86 -12.25
N LEU A 155 -3.89 -7.72 -12.92
CA LEU A 155 -3.82 -6.39 -12.31
C LEU A 155 -4.98 -6.15 -11.32
N ALA A 156 -6.17 -6.70 -11.57
CA ALA A 156 -7.27 -6.68 -10.61
C ALA A 156 -6.91 -7.47 -9.33
N GLY A 157 -6.28 -8.63 -9.47
CA GLY A 157 -5.71 -9.36 -8.34
C GLY A 157 -4.68 -8.53 -7.55
N TYR A 158 -3.84 -7.76 -8.25
CA TYR A 158 -2.93 -6.83 -7.60
C TYR A 158 -3.70 -5.69 -6.89
N ALA A 159 -4.73 -5.10 -7.51
CA ALA A 159 -5.56 -4.06 -6.90
C ALA A 159 -6.26 -4.54 -5.62
N LEU A 160 -6.66 -5.82 -5.56
CA LEU A 160 -7.23 -6.46 -4.38
C LEU A 160 -6.34 -6.32 -3.14
N THR A 161 -5.01 -6.33 -3.31
CA THR A 161 -4.07 -6.17 -2.19
C THR A 161 -4.14 -4.79 -1.53
N ALA A 162 -4.59 -3.78 -2.26
CA ALA A 162 -4.70 -2.41 -1.75
C ALA A 162 -6.06 -2.14 -1.05
N THR A 163 -7.10 -2.87 -1.41
CA THR A 163 -8.47 -2.63 -0.92
C THR A 163 -8.92 -3.68 0.09
N PHE A 164 -8.66 -4.95 -0.19
CA PHE A 164 -9.10 -6.08 0.64
C PHE A 164 -8.28 -6.24 1.92
N GLY A 165 -6.95 -6.04 1.83
CA GLY A 165 -6.05 -6.19 2.98
C GLY A 165 -6.43 -5.29 4.16
N PRO A 166 -6.53 -3.96 3.97
CA PRO A 166 -6.96 -3.04 5.03
C PRO A 166 -8.33 -3.37 5.60
N GLY A 167 -9.29 -3.79 4.76
CA GLY A 167 -10.64 -4.13 5.19
C GLY A 167 -10.73 -5.39 6.05
N LEU A 168 -9.85 -6.37 5.87
CA LEU A 168 -9.80 -7.59 6.70
C LEU A 168 -8.93 -7.43 7.96
N GLY A 169 -8.03 -6.46 7.99
CA GLY A 169 -7.09 -6.31 9.09
C GLY A 169 -7.77 -6.09 10.44
N THR A 170 -8.73 -5.18 10.51
CA THR A 170 -9.47 -4.87 11.75
C THR A 170 -10.30 -6.04 12.26
N PRO A 171 -11.13 -6.74 11.42
CA PRO A 171 -11.84 -7.94 11.84
C PRO A 171 -10.93 -9.05 12.39
N LEU A 172 -9.84 -9.32 11.71
CA LEU A 172 -8.89 -10.35 12.15
C LEU A 172 -8.14 -9.96 13.43
N ALA A 173 -7.72 -8.71 13.54
CA ALA A 173 -7.10 -8.21 14.76
C ALA A 173 -8.01 -8.41 15.97
N GLY A 174 -9.27 -7.97 15.86
CA GLY A 174 -10.25 -8.15 16.93
C GLY A 174 -10.52 -9.61 17.26
N LEU A 175 -10.66 -10.47 16.25
CA LEU A 175 -10.86 -11.90 16.46
C LEU A 175 -9.70 -12.55 17.23
N TRP A 176 -8.47 -12.22 16.87
CA TRP A 176 -7.29 -12.79 17.54
C TRP A 176 -7.14 -12.26 18.95
N THR A 177 -7.27 -10.94 19.17
CA THR A 177 -7.03 -10.34 20.48
C THR A 177 -8.14 -10.66 21.49
N GLU A 178 -9.41 -10.75 21.05
CA GLU A 178 -10.53 -11.00 21.97
C GLU A 178 -10.78 -12.48 22.26
N TYR A 179 -10.57 -13.40 21.30
CA TYR A 179 -11.01 -14.79 21.43
C TYR A 179 -9.88 -15.81 21.52
N VAL A 180 -8.68 -15.50 21.03
CA VAL A 180 -7.62 -16.52 20.93
C VAL A 180 -6.35 -16.11 21.69
N GLY A 181 -5.82 -14.93 21.40
CA GLY A 181 -4.62 -14.39 22.03
C GLY A 181 -3.77 -13.56 21.05
N TRP A 182 -3.05 -12.59 21.59
CA TRP A 182 -2.25 -11.64 20.81
C TRP A 182 -1.18 -12.30 19.93
N GLN A 183 -0.65 -13.47 20.32
CA GLN A 183 0.37 -14.19 19.55
C GLN A 183 -0.13 -14.54 18.14
N TRP A 184 -1.44 -14.80 17.98
CA TRP A 184 -2.04 -15.14 16.71
C TRP A 184 -2.04 -13.97 15.71
N THR A 185 -1.85 -12.75 16.16
CA THR A 185 -1.64 -11.61 15.26
C THR A 185 -0.38 -11.81 14.40
N PHE A 186 0.59 -12.57 14.87
CA PHE A 186 1.81 -12.95 14.13
C PHE A 186 1.69 -14.34 13.47
N TRP A 187 1.09 -15.32 14.15
CA TRP A 187 1.04 -16.71 13.67
C TRP A 187 0.00 -16.96 12.57
N GLN A 188 -0.98 -16.09 12.41
CA GLN A 188 -1.99 -16.20 11.34
C GLN A 188 -1.40 -16.36 9.93
N ILE A 189 -0.16 -15.93 9.72
CA ILE A 189 0.53 -15.99 8.42
C ILE A 189 1.04 -17.39 8.06
N ILE A 190 1.21 -18.28 9.05
CA ILE A 190 1.91 -19.57 8.86
C ILE A 190 1.25 -20.40 7.78
N VAL A 191 -0.02 -20.74 7.97
CA VAL A 191 -0.74 -21.62 7.05
C VAL A 191 -0.84 -21.03 5.63
N PRO A 192 -1.32 -19.79 5.44
CA PRO A 192 -1.44 -19.24 4.11
C PRO A 192 -0.07 -19.01 3.43
N CYS A 193 1.00 -18.69 4.16
CA CYS A 193 2.33 -18.58 3.58
C CYS A 193 2.91 -19.93 3.15
N LEU A 194 2.68 -21.02 3.90
CA LEU A 194 3.09 -22.36 3.48
C LEU A 194 2.36 -22.78 2.20
N ILE A 195 1.06 -22.52 2.10
CA ILE A 195 0.28 -22.73 0.88
C ILE A 195 0.84 -21.90 -0.27
N ALA A 196 1.09 -20.61 -0.04
CA ALA A 196 1.66 -19.72 -1.04
C ALA A 196 3.03 -20.21 -1.53
N MET A 197 3.91 -20.67 -0.62
CA MET A 197 5.21 -21.24 -0.97
C MET A 197 5.06 -22.47 -1.86
N ALA A 198 4.16 -23.40 -1.54
CA ALA A 198 3.89 -24.58 -2.34
C ALA A 198 3.40 -24.23 -3.75
N MET A 199 2.44 -23.27 -3.83
CA MET A 199 1.88 -22.78 -5.10
C MET A 199 2.94 -22.06 -5.95
N VAL A 200 3.79 -21.22 -5.36
CA VAL A 200 4.88 -20.52 -6.05
C VAL A 200 5.96 -21.52 -6.51
N ALA A 201 6.32 -22.46 -5.64
CA ALA A 201 7.32 -23.47 -5.97
C ALA A 201 6.90 -24.38 -7.14
N TRP A 202 5.62 -24.67 -7.26
CA TRP A 202 5.10 -25.48 -8.34
C TRP A 202 4.79 -24.64 -9.60
N GLY A 203 4.20 -23.45 -9.41
CA GLY A 203 3.58 -22.66 -10.48
C GLY A 203 4.54 -21.76 -11.25
N ILE A 204 5.49 -21.10 -10.58
CA ILE A 204 6.39 -20.15 -11.24
C ILE A 204 7.57 -20.88 -11.89
N PRO A 205 7.85 -20.63 -13.20
CA PRO A 205 9.01 -21.20 -13.88
C PRO A 205 10.32 -20.74 -13.22
N GLN A 206 11.32 -21.61 -13.25
CA GLN A 206 12.66 -21.29 -12.76
C GLN A 206 13.43 -20.52 -13.82
N ASP A 207 13.79 -19.28 -13.52
CA ASP A 207 14.71 -18.48 -14.34
C ASP A 207 16.16 -18.80 -14.00
N PRO A 208 17.10 -18.64 -14.96
CA PRO A 208 18.52 -18.74 -14.70
C PRO A 208 18.97 -17.63 -13.74
N LEU A 209 19.99 -17.91 -12.92
CA LEU A 209 20.65 -16.91 -12.08
C LEU A 209 21.51 -16.00 -12.96
N ARG A 210 21.40 -14.70 -12.74
CA ARG A 210 22.16 -13.66 -13.44
C ARG A 210 23.15 -12.98 -12.49
N LEU A 211 24.02 -13.77 -11.85
CA LEU A 211 24.96 -13.27 -10.84
C LEU A 211 25.99 -12.28 -11.41
N GLU A 212 26.19 -12.28 -12.74
CA GLU A 212 27.04 -11.29 -13.41
C GLU A 212 26.61 -9.84 -13.14
N ARG A 213 25.32 -9.61 -12.91
CA ARG A 213 24.78 -8.29 -12.55
C ARG A 213 25.29 -7.77 -11.21
N LEU A 214 25.75 -8.64 -10.32
CA LEU A 214 26.35 -8.23 -9.04
C LEU A 214 27.66 -7.45 -9.23
N LYS A 215 28.40 -7.68 -10.35
CA LYS A 215 29.60 -6.92 -10.67
C LYS A 215 29.33 -5.45 -10.97
N SER A 216 28.12 -5.16 -11.48
CA SER A 216 27.63 -3.80 -11.78
C SER A 216 26.57 -3.33 -10.77
N PHE A 217 26.60 -3.86 -9.55
CA PHE A 217 25.65 -3.48 -8.50
C PHE A 217 25.87 -2.03 -8.06
N ASN A 218 24.78 -1.27 -8.02
CA ASN A 218 24.81 0.12 -7.61
C ASN A 218 24.81 0.26 -6.07
N TRP A 219 25.98 -0.01 -5.44
CA TRP A 219 26.14 0.13 -3.98
C TRP A 219 25.85 1.53 -3.50
N LYS A 220 26.22 2.57 -4.27
CA LYS A 220 25.94 3.97 -3.94
C LYS A 220 24.43 4.22 -3.91
N GLY A 221 23.71 3.73 -4.91
CA GLY A 221 22.25 3.83 -4.94
C GLY A 221 21.58 3.13 -3.76
N LEU A 222 22.04 1.94 -3.36
CA LEU A 222 21.49 1.25 -2.19
C LEU A 222 21.75 2.04 -0.89
N LEU A 223 22.98 2.50 -0.67
CA LEU A 223 23.37 3.23 0.54
C LEU A 223 22.72 4.61 0.65
N LEU A 224 22.36 5.23 -0.46
CA LEU A 224 21.63 6.50 -0.48
C LEU A 224 20.12 6.30 -0.39
N GLY A 225 19.56 5.40 -1.23
CA GLY A 225 18.12 5.25 -1.40
C GLY A 225 17.45 4.51 -0.25
N PHE A 226 18.05 3.44 0.26
CA PHE A 226 17.44 2.66 1.34
C PHE A 226 17.29 3.48 2.63
N PRO A 227 18.34 4.13 3.17
CA PRO A 227 18.20 5.00 4.34
C PRO A 227 17.29 6.20 4.07
N ALA A 228 17.36 6.81 2.87
CA ALA A 228 16.50 7.93 2.51
C ALA A 228 15.01 7.60 2.67
N ILE A 229 14.58 6.47 2.08
CA ILE A 229 13.19 6.03 2.18
C ILE A 229 12.82 5.71 3.63
N CYS A 230 13.68 4.99 4.36
CA CYS A 230 13.43 4.66 5.76
C CYS A 230 13.28 5.91 6.64
N MET A 231 14.19 6.89 6.48
CA MET A 231 14.15 8.15 7.25
C MET A 231 12.89 8.95 6.97
N LEU A 232 12.50 9.08 5.70
CA LEU A 232 11.28 9.78 5.31
C LEU A 232 10.03 9.09 5.84
N VAL A 233 9.94 7.78 5.73
CA VAL A 233 8.79 7.00 6.23
C VAL A 233 8.67 7.11 7.74
N ILE A 234 9.77 6.94 8.48
CA ILE A 234 9.77 7.10 9.93
C ILE A 234 9.40 8.53 10.34
N GLY A 235 10.00 9.53 9.68
CA GLY A 235 9.71 10.93 9.95
C GLY A 235 8.24 11.28 9.75
N LEU A 236 7.60 10.76 8.69
CA LEU A 236 6.18 10.97 8.41
C LEU A 236 5.25 10.24 9.40
N LEU A 237 5.59 9.00 9.80
CA LEU A 237 4.76 8.21 10.72
C LEU A 237 4.90 8.65 12.18
N GLN A 238 6.05 9.20 12.58
CA GLN A 238 6.30 9.67 13.93
C GLN A 238 6.09 11.20 14.07
N GLY A 239 5.90 11.91 12.95
CA GLY A 239 5.80 13.37 12.93
C GLY A 239 4.71 13.91 13.83
N ASN A 240 3.49 13.37 13.72
CA ASN A 240 2.35 13.85 14.53
C ASN A 240 2.54 13.59 16.03
N ARG A 241 3.20 12.49 16.41
CA ARG A 241 3.46 12.14 17.80
C ARG A 241 4.56 12.98 18.45
N LEU A 242 5.54 13.40 17.64
CA LEU A 242 6.71 14.14 18.09
C LEU A 242 6.65 15.64 17.73
N ASP A 243 5.45 16.17 17.51
CA ASP A 243 5.17 17.57 17.20
C ASP A 243 5.94 18.13 15.99
N TRP A 244 6.07 17.28 14.94
CA TRP A 244 6.61 17.66 13.63
C TRP A 244 7.94 18.43 13.71
N PHE A 245 7.93 19.69 13.31
CA PHE A 245 9.14 20.51 13.19
C PHE A 245 9.66 21.06 14.53
N GLU A 246 8.95 20.85 15.63
CA GLU A 246 9.44 21.16 16.97
C GLU A 246 10.40 20.08 17.48
N SER A 247 10.36 18.87 16.90
CA SER A 247 11.28 17.78 17.20
C SER A 247 12.54 17.82 16.35
N ASN A 248 13.70 17.94 16.99
CA ASN A 248 14.99 17.85 16.31
C ASN A 248 15.18 16.53 15.56
N LEU A 249 14.63 15.43 16.10
CA LEU A 249 14.69 14.11 15.46
C LEU A 249 13.91 14.10 14.13
N ILE A 250 12.69 14.64 14.12
CA ILE A 250 11.86 14.68 12.91
C ILE A 250 12.48 15.60 11.87
N CYS A 251 12.97 16.79 12.28
CA CYS A 251 13.70 17.68 11.39
C CYS A 251 14.93 17.00 10.76
N ALA A 252 15.70 16.27 11.56
CA ALA A 252 16.87 15.53 11.06
C ALA A 252 16.46 14.40 10.11
N LEU A 253 15.42 13.61 10.44
CA LEU A 253 14.96 12.51 9.59
C LEU A 253 14.39 13.00 8.25
N LEU A 254 13.54 14.04 8.27
CA LEU A 254 12.97 14.58 7.05
C LEU A 254 14.01 15.35 6.22
N GLY A 255 14.88 16.13 6.86
CA GLY A 255 15.93 16.88 6.19
C GLY A 255 17.01 15.97 5.58
N ALA A 256 17.61 15.09 6.38
CA ALA A 256 18.61 14.15 5.89
C ALA A 256 18.01 13.15 4.89
N GLY A 257 16.79 12.63 5.17
CA GLY A 257 16.09 11.73 4.27
C GLY A 257 15.81 12.36 2.90
N SER A 258 15.38 13.63 2.87
CA SER A 258 15.15 14.36 1.62
C SER A 258 16.45 14.61 0.85
N LEU A 259 17.52 15.00 1.55
CA LEU A 259 18.84 15.20 0.94
C LEU A 259 19.39 13.90 0.32
N LEU A 260 19.31 12.80 1.07
CA LEU A 260 19.72 11.47 0.58
C LEU A 260 18.86 11.00 -0.59
N LEU A 261 17.56 11.29 -0.58
CA LEU A 261 16.67 10.95 -1.70
C LEU A 261 17.06 11.71 -2.96
N VAL A 262 17.36 13.01 -2.86
CA VAL A 262 17.83 13.82 -4.00
C VAL A 262 19.16 13.26 -4.52
N ALA A 263 20.11 12.96 -3.63
CA ALA A 263 21.40 12.37 -4.01
C ALA A 263 21.21 10.98 -4.67
N PHE A 264 20.27 10.18 -4.17
CA PHE A 264 19.89 8.91 -4.77
C PHE A 264 19.34 9.09 -6.20
N LEU A 265 18.41 10.03 -6.41
CA LEU A 265 17.82 10.27 -7.74
C LEU A 265 18.88 10.78 -8.73
N ILE A 266 19.81 11.64 -8.30
CA ILE A 266 20.93 12.09 -9.14
C ILE A 266 21.84 10.89 -9.51
N ASN A 267 22.14 10.02 -8.56
CA ASN A 267 22.92 8.83 -8.80
C ASN A 267 22.23 7.88 -9.80
N GLU A 268 20.91 7.63 -9.63
CA GLU A 268 20.14 6.75 -10.51
C GLU A 268 20.06 7.26 -11.96
N TRP A 269 20.10 8.58 -12.17
CA TRP A 269 20.06 9.17 -13.52
C TRP A 269 21.26 8.75 -14.37
N SER A 270 22.42 8.58 -13.76
CA SER A 270 23.70 8.27 -14.45
C SER A 270 24.05 6.79 -14.48
N GLN A 271 23.28 5.92 -13.82
CA GLN A 271 23.62 4.49 -13.72
C GLN A 271 23.18 3.68 -14.96
N PRO A 272 24.05 2.78 -15.46
CA PRO A 272 23.68 1.90 -16.59
C PRO A 272 22.65 0.84 -16.23
N ILE A 273 22.62 0.38 -14.98
CA ILE A 273 21.62 -0.58 -14.45
C ILE A 273 21.00 0.04 -13.18
N PRO A 274 20.08 1.01 -13.32
CA PRO A 274 19.49 1.68 -12.17
C PRO A 274 18.50 0.77 -11.43
N PHE A 275 18.20 1.09 -10.16
CA PHE A 275 17.03 0.55 -9.46
C PHE A 275 15.75 1.20 -9.99
N PHE A 276 15.81 2.51 -10.25
CA PHE A 276 14.74 3.32 -10.82
C PHE A 276 15.14 3.93 -12.14
N LYS A 277 14.44 3.58 -13.20
CA LYS A 277 14.60 4.23 -14.50
C LYS A 277 13.83 5.55 -14.51
N LEU A 278 14.51 6.66 -14.13
CA LEU A 278 13.89 7.99 -14.01
C LEU A 278 13.28 8.49 -15.32
N GLN A 279 13.86 8.09 -16.47
CA GLN A 279 13.36 8.42 -17.79
C GLN A 279 11.92 7.95 -18.02
N MET A 280 11.45 6.95 -17.28
CA MET A 280 10.07 6.48 -17.38
C MET A 280 9.05 7.52 -16.87
N LEU A 281 9.45 8.43 -15.98
CA LEU A 281 8.59 9.52 -15.55
C LEU A 281 8.30 10.53 -16.68
N GLY A 282 9.06 10.51 -17.76
CA GLY A 282 8.73 11.23 -19.00
C GLY A 282 7.50 10.66 -19.74
N ILE A 283 7.07 9.43 -19.40
CA ILE A 283 5.85 8.84 -19.97
C ILE A 283 4.66 9.46 -19.25
N ARG A 284 3.97 10.37 -19.93
CA ARG A 284 2.87 11.18 -19.38
C ARG A 284 1.80 10.37 -18.68
N ASN A 285 1.41 9.22 -19.24
CA ASN A 285 0.39 8.35 -18.65
C ASN A 285 0.86 7.72 -17.33
N LEU A 286 2.14 7.31 -17.23
CA LEU A 286 2.69 6.74 -16.01
C LEU A 286 2.76 7.80 -14.91
N SER A 287 3.31 8.97 -15.18
CA SER A 287 3.44 10.05 -14.19
C SER A 287 2.07 10.53 -13.69
N PHE A 288 1.10 10.66 -14.60
CA PHE A 288 -0.28 10.98 -14.23
C PHE A 288 -0.89 9.90 -13.33
N ALA A 289 -0.73 8.62 -13.71
CA ALA A 289 -1.27 7.51 -12.93
C ALA A 289 -0.65 7.43 -11.52
N LEU A 290 0.66 7.66 -11.40
CA LEU A 290 1.35 7.65 -10.10
C LEU A 290 0.90 8.81 -9.21
N MET A 291 0.75 10.02 -9.76
CA MET A 291 0.31 11.20 -9.03
C MET A 291 -1.16 11.07 -8.58
N THR A 292 -2.03 10.60 -9.48
CA THR A 292 -3.44 10.37 -9.15
C THR A 292 -3.60 9.24 -8.13
N LEU A 293 -2.78 8.18 -8.23
CA LEU A 293 -2.76 7.08 -7.26
C LEU A 293 -2.47 7.58 -5.85
N ALA A 294 -1.51 8.50 -5.69
CA ALA A 294 -1.20 9.08 -4.39
C ALA A 294 -2.42 9.76 -3.78
N GLY A 295 -3.14 10.58 -4.54
CA GLY A 295 -4.37 11.23 -4.07
C GLY A 295 -5.50 10.22 -3.77
N VAL A 296 -5.69 9.21 -4.62
CA VAL A 296 -6.70 8.15 -4.40
C VAL A 296 -6.40 7.41 -3.11
N LEU A 297 -5.14 7.09 -2.80
CA LEU A 297 -4.78 6.38 -1.56
C LEU A 297 -5.07 7.21 -0.31
N VAL A 298 -4.94 8.54 -0.37
CA VAL A 298 -5.35 9.42 0.74
C VAL A 298 -6.84 9.26 1.02
N VAL A 299 -7.66 9.32 -0.02
CA VAL A 299 -9.14 9.16 0.13
C VAL A 299 -9.49 7.76 0.63
N LEU A 300 -8.89 6.71 0.07
CA LEU A 300 -9.17 5.32 0.45
C LEU A 300 -8.80 5.01 1.90
N LEU A 301 -7.65 5.51 2.38
CA LEU A 301 -7.25 5.33 3.78
C LEU A 301 -8.17 6.09 4.72
N ALA A 302 -8.53 7.32 4.40
CA ALA A 302 -9.42 8.13 5.22
C ALA A 302 -10.79 7.45 5.41
N VAL A 303 -11.36 6.90 4.34
CA VAL A 303 -12.67 6.21 4.39
C VAL A 303 -12.65 4.95 5.28
N VAL A 304 -11.49 4.33 5.48
CA VAL A 304 -11.31 3.21 6.42
C VAL A 304 -11.04 3.71 7.85
N LEU A 305 -10.18 4.71 8.00
CA LEU A 305 -9.72 5.18 9.30
C LEU A 305 -10.78 6.01 10.04
N ILE A 306 -11.50 6.89 9.34
CA ILE A 306 -12.46 7.83 9.98
C ILE A 306 -13.59 7.07 10.68
N PRO A 307 -14.33 6.12 10.04
CA PRO A 307 -15.38 5.38 10.72
C PRO A 307 -14.88 4.59 11.93
N SER A 308 -13.71 3.94 11.78
CA SER A 308 -13.12 3.15 12.86
C SER A 308 -12.75 4.01 14.06
N SER A 309 -12.14 5.17 13.82
CA SER A 309 -11.74 6.12 14.86
C SER A 309 -12.97 6.73 15.56
N TYR A 310 -13.96 7.17 14.77
CA TYR A 310 -15.21 7.72 15.28
C TYR A 310 -15.94 6.72 16.18
N LEU A 311 -16.18 5.49 15.71
CA LEU A 311 -16.90 4.47 16.47
C LEU A 311 -16.16 4.06 17.74
N ALA A 312 -14.80 4.06 17.71
CA ALA A 312 -14.01 3.77 18.89
C ALA A 312 -14.07 4.89 19.93
N GLN A 313 -14.02 6.17 19.50
CA GLN A 313 -13.93 7.31 20.41
C GLN A 313 -15.27 7.82 20.89
N VAL A 314 -16.33 7.79 20.06
CA VAL A 314 -17.67 8.31 20.39
C VAL A 314 -18.57 7.19 20.91
N GLN A 315 -18.58 6.03 20.26
CA GLN A 315 -19.47 4.92 20.61
C GLN A 315 -18.79 3.85 21.50
N GLY A 316 -17.48 3.97 21.74
CA GLY A 316 -16.73 3.01 22.55
C GLY A 316 -16.60 1.61 21.91
N TYR A 317 -16.74 1.49 20.58
CA TYR A 317 -16.71 0.21 19.89
C TYR A 317 -15.30 -0.38 19.87
N ARG A 318 -15.24 -1.68 20.12
CA ARG A 318 -14.03 -2.47 19.94
C ARG A 318 -13.83 -2.89 18.48
N PRO A 319 -12.62 -3.30 18.06
CA PRO A 319 -12.35 -3.73 16.70
C PRO A 319 -13.28 -4.80 16.14
N VAL A 320 -13.74 -5.76 16.96
CA VAL A 320 -14.71 -6.79 16.54
C VAL A 320 -16.07 -6.16 16.22
N GLN A 321 -16.50 -5.15 16.96
CA GLN A 321 -17.80 -4.49 16.76
C GLN A 321 -17.81 -3.61 15.51
N THR A 322 -16.64 -3.08 15.10
CA THR A 322 -16.49 -2.33 13.84
C THR A 322 -16.25 -3.25 12.63
N ALA A 323 -15.92 -4.51 12.86
CA ALA A 323 -15.62 -5.49 11.82
C ALA A 323 -16.65 -5.58 10.69
N PRO A 324 -17.99 -5.60 10.94
CA PRO A 324 -18.98 -5.69 9.87
C PRO A 324 -18.90 -4.57 8.84
N ILE A 325 -18.57 -3.33 9.25
CA ILE A 325 -18.42 -2.19 8.32
C ILE A 325 -17.25 -2.44 7.35
N MET A 326 -16.14 -2.94 7.87
CA MET A 326 -14.95 -3.22 7.05
C MET A 326 -15.20 -4.40 6.11
N LEU A 327 -15.87 -5.44 6.60
CA LEU A 327 -16.18 -6.63 5.81
C LEU A 327 -17.16 -6.37 4.67
N ILE A 328 -18.18 -5.52 4.88
CA ILE A 328 -19.16 -5.18 3.84
C ILE A 328 -18.52 -4.44 2.67
N ALA A 329 -17.45 -3.69 2.90
CA ALA A 329 -16.67 -3.08 1.83
C ALA A 329 -15.65 -4.05 1.21
N ALA A 330 -14.99 -4.89 2.04
CA ALA A 330 -13.88 -5.72 1.61
C ALA A 330 -14.31 -7.00 0.88
N LEU A 331 -15.27 -7.75 1.42
CA LEU A 331 -15.66 -9.06 0.85
C LEU A 331 -16.20 -8.96 -0.59
N PRO A 332 -17.09 -7.99 -0.94
CA PRO A 332 -17.56 -7.87 -2.31
C PRO A 332 -16.47 -7.45 -3.30
N GLN A 333 -15.31 -6.94 -2.85
CA GLN A 333 -14.18 -6.63 -3.73
C GLN A 333 -13.68 -7.85 -4.51
N LEU A 334 -13.83 -9.05 -3.95
CA LEU A 334 -13.50 -10.30 -4.65
C LEU A 334 -14.28 -10.47 -5.96
N ILE A 335 -15.50 -9.94 -6.03
CA ILE A 335 -16.36 -9.97 -7.21
C ILE A 335 -16.29 -8.64 -7.97
N ALA A 336 -16.28 -7.52 -7.28
CA ALA A 336 -16.30 -6.19 -7.89
C ALA A 336 -15.03 -5.91 -8.71
N LEU A 337 -13.84 -6.32 -8.25
CA LEU A 337 -12.59 -6.12 -8.99
C LEU A 337 -12.54 -6.88 -10.33
N PRO A 338 -12.84 -8.19 -10.40
CA PRO A 338 -12.97 -8.88 -11.68
C PRO A 338 -14.05 -8.28 -12.59
N LEU A 339 -15.18 -7.85 -12.02
CA LEU A 339 -16.26 -7.22 -12.79
C LEU A 339 -15.82 -5.89 -13.42
N VAL A 340 -15.14 -5.03 -12.66
CA VAL A 340 -14.58 -3.77 -13.17
C VAL A 340 -13.46 -4.05 -14.17
N ALA A 341 -12.65 -5.11 -13.99
CA ALA A 341 -11.68 -5.54 -14.98
C ALA A 341 -12.34 -5.96 -16.30
N ALA A 342 -13.44 -6.72 -16.23
CA ALA A 342 -14.21 -7.08 -17.40
C ALA A 342 -14.80 -5.83 -18.09
N LEU A 343 -15.32 -4.87 -17.32
CA LEU A 343 -15.83 -3.59 -17.83
C LEU A 343 -14.73 -2.81 -18.57
N CYS A 344 -13.56 -2.65 -17.95
CA CYS A 344 -12.41 -1.96 -18.55
C CYS A 344 -11.84 -2.67 -19.80
N ASN A 345 -12.09 -3.97 -19.94
CA ASN A 345 -11.65 -4.77 -21.09
C ASN A 345 -12.58 -4.62 -22.31
N LEU A 346 -13.73 -3.99 -22.15
CA LEU A 346 -14.64 -3.71 -23.27
C LEU A 346 -14.05 -2.63 -24.18
N ARG A 347 -14.13 -2.84 -25.51
CA ARG A 347 -13.52 -1.94 -26.53
C ARG A 347 -14.10 -0.52 -26.56
N TRP A 348 -15.31 -0.34 -26.07
CA TRP A 348 -16.07 0.92 -26.11
C TRP A 348 -15.97 1.71 -24.80
N VAL A 349 -15.44 1.08 -23.74
CA VAL A 349 -15.30 1.71 -22.44
C VAL A 349 -13.93 2.38 -22.34
N ASP A 350 -13.93 3.69 -22.14
CA ASP A 350 -12.70 4.43 -21.83
C ASP A 350 -12.44 4.34 -20.31
N CYS A 351 -11.26 3.87 -19.93
CA CYS A 351 -10.86 3.73 -18.52
C CYS A 351 -10.92 5.06 -17.74
N ARG A 352 -10.85 6.22 -18.42
CA ARG A 352 -11.00 7.54 -17.79
C ARG A 352 -12.40 7.78 -17.24
N TRP A 353 -13.44 7.35 -17.96
CA TRP A 353 -14.83 7.45 -17.49
C TRP A 353 -15.07 6.51 -16.31
N VAL A 354 -14.49 5.30 -16.33
CA VAL A 354 -14.55 4.38 -15.20
C VAL A 354 -13.89 5.00 -13.97
N LEU A 355 -12.70 5.61 -14.13
CA LEU A 355 -12.03 6.35 -13.07
C LEU A 355 -12.89 7.50 -12.54
N GLY A 356 -13.50 8.30 -13.45
CA GLY A 356 -14.37 9.42 -13.08
C GLY A 356 -15.59 8.97 -12.28
N VAL A 357 -16.26 7.90 -12.71
CA VAL A 357 -17.40 7.32 -11.96
C VAL A 357 -16.94 6.80 -10.59
N GLY A 358 -15.80 6.08 -10.54
CA GLY A 358 -15.24 5.60 -9.28
C GLY A 358 -14.96 6.73 -8.28
N LEU A 359 -14.29 7.78 -8.72
CA LEU A 359 -14.02 8.96 -7.89
C LEU A 359 -15.28 9.70 -7.49
N SER A 360 -16.30 9.77 -8.36
CA SER A 360 -17.60 10.37 -8.02
C SER A 360 -18.32 9.58 -6.94
N MET A 361 -18.27 8.25 -6.98
CA MET A 361 -18.83 7.40 -5.91
C MET A 361 -18.10 7.60 -4.58
N LEU A 362 -16.76 7.70 -4.61
CA LEU A 362 -15.96 8.02 -3.42
C LEU A 362 -16.28 9.41 -2.88
N THR A 363 -16.46 10.41 -3.76
CA THR A 363 -16.88 11.77 -3.36
C THR A 363 -18.23 11.76 -2.69
N LEU A 364 -19.23 11.06 -3.25
CA LEU A 364 -20.56 10.94 -2.66
C LEU A 364 -20.52 10.24 -1.30
N SER A 365 -19.69 9.19 -1.16
CA SER A 365 -19.49 8.54 0.13
C SER A 365 -18.90 9.51 1.16
N CYS A 366 -17.91 10.31 0.79
CA CYS A 366 -17.33 11.32 1.68
C CYS A 366 -18.32 12.43 2.01
N LEU A 367 -19.13 12.92 1.05
CA LEU A 367 -20.17 13.92 1.32
C LEU A 367 -21.27 13.37 2.23
N GLY A 368 -21.65 12.10 2.06
CA GLY A 368 -22.55 11.43 3.00
C GLY A 368 -21.95 11.35 4.41
N GLY A 369 -20.69 10.97 4.53
CA GLY A 369 -19.96 10.92 5.81
C GLY A 369 -19.78 12.29 6.48
N SER A 370 -19.78 13.38 5.74
CA SER A 370 -19.70 14.74 6.33
C SER A 370 -20.96 15.16 7.09
N GLN A 371 -22.07 14.44 6.93
CA GLN A 371 -23.32 14.66 7.69
C GLN A 371 -23.35 13.88 9.02
N LEU A 372 -22.22 13.34 9.44
CA LEU A 372 -22.07 12.57 10.66
C LEU A 372 -22.50 13.34 11.90
N THR A 373 -23.28 12.69 12.79
CA THR A 373 -23.73 13.21 14.07
C THR A 373 -23.25 12.31 15.21
N SER A 374 -23.41 12.75 16.47
CA SER A 374 -23.07 11.92 17.64
C SER A 374 -23.94 10.68 17.83
N GLU A 375 -25.07 10.61 17.11
CA GLU A 375 -26.02 9.50 17.20
C GLU A 375 -25.74 8.36 16.22
N TRP A 376 -24.81 8.59 15.27
CA TRP A 376 -24.47 7.58 14.28
C TRP A 376 -23.88 6.35 14.94
N ILE A 377 -24.51 5.22 14.65
CA ILE A 377 -24.03 3.89 15.01
C ILE A 377 -23.41 3.19 13.79
N ARG A 378 -22.92 2.00 14.00
CA ARG A 378 -22.33 1.18 12.96
C ARG A 378 -23.18 1.07 11.70
N ASP A 379 -24.49 0.93 11.85
CA ASP A 379 -25.39 0.61 10.73
C ASP A 379 -25.61 1.80 9.79
N ASP A 380 -25.42 3.03 10.26
CA ASP A 380 -25.50 4.25 9.44
C ASP A 380 -24.38 4.35 8.41
N PHE A 381 -23.23 3.73 8.69
CA PHE A 381 -22.10 3.71 7.76
C PHE A 381 -22.29 2.73 6.59
N TYR A 382 -23.23 1.79 6.65
CA TYR A 382 -23.39 0.80 5.58
C TYR A 382 -23.69 1.41 4.22
N VAL A 383 -24.50 2.47 4.16
CA VAL A 383 -24.80 3.17 2.90
C VAL A 383 -23.54 3.74 2.28
N LEU A 384 -22.64 4.31 3.10
CA LEU A 384 -21.36 4.83 2.62
C LEU A 384 -20.47 3.71 2.10
N GLN A 385 -20.45 2.56 2.77
CA GLN A 385 -19.66 1.40 2.37
C GLN A 385 -20.16 0.76 1.07
N TRP A 386 -21.47 0.78 0.80
CA TRP A 386 -22.03 0.33 -0.47
C TRP A 386 -21.42 1.09 -1.67
N LEU A 387 -21.26 2.41 -1.54
CA LEU A 387 -20.60 3.23 -2.56
C LEU A 387 -19.12 2.85 -2.73
N GLN A 388 -18.47 2.39 -1.68
CA GLN A 388 -17.06 1.96 -1.70
C GLN A 388 -16.85 0.65 -2.46
N ILE A 389 -17.83 -0.26 -2.48
CA ILE A 389 -17.73 -1.58 -3.13
C ILE A 389 -17.31 -1.43 -4.60
N PHE A 390 -17.92 -0.48 -5.31
CA PHE A 390 -17.60 -0.20 -6.71
C PHE A 390 -16.66 0.99 -6.88
N GLY A 391 -16.76 2.00 -6.02
CA GLY A 391 -15.95 3.21 -6.08
C GLY A 391 -14.45 2.92 -6.00
N GLN A 392 -14.03 2.07 -5.07
CA GLN A 392 -12.62 1.70 -4.89
C GLN A 392 -12.02 0.96 -6.10
N PRO A 393 -12.62 -0.15 -6.61
CA PRO A 393 -12.11 -0.82 -7.80
C PRO A 393 -12.08 0.08 -9.03
N MET A 394 -13.12 0.89 -9.22
CA MET A 394 -13.23 1.80 -10.37
C MET A 394 -12.25 2.98 -10.27
N ALA A 395 -11.76 3.33 -9.09
CA ALA A 395 -10.70 4.32 -8.92
C ALA A 395 -9.30 3.71 -9.10
N VAL A 396 -9.03 2.51 -8.58
CA VAL A 396 -7.67 1.92 -8.55
C VAL A 396 -7.31 1.21 -9.86
N LEU A 397 -8.21 0.40 -10.42
CA LEU A 397 -7.89 -0.45 -11.57
C LEU A 397 -7.56 0.34 -12.86
N PRO A 398 -8.28 1.41 -13.22
CA PRO A 398 -7.91 2.24 -14.37
C PRO A 398 -6.52 2.87 -14.23
N LEU A 399 -6.10 3.24 -13.01
CA LEU A 399 -4.75 3.79 -12.78
C LEU A 399 -3.66 2.74 -13.03
N LEU A 400 -3.89 1.50 -12.63
CA LEU A 400 -3.01 0.38 -12.96
C LEU A 400 -2.95 0.14 -14.47
N MET A 401 -4.07 0.22 -15.15
CA MET A 401 -4.15 0.09 -16.61
C MET A 401 -3.40 1.22 -17.33
N LEU A 402 -3.57 2.46 -16.88
CA LEU A 402 -2.86 3.63 -17.41
C LEU A 402 -1.35 3.52 -17.19
N SER A 403 -0.93 3.10 -16.01
CA SER A 403 0.49 2.99 -15.65
C SER A 403 1.20 1.86 -16.40
N THR A 404 0.50 0.76 -16.71
CA THR A 404 1.12 -0.43 -17.32
C THR A 404 0.91 -0.52 -18.83
N GLY A 405 -0.13 0.10 -19.36
CA GLY A 405 -0.51 -0.02 -20.78
C GLY A 405 0.43 0.67 -21.76
N SER A 406 1.21 1.65 -21.30
CA SER A 406 2.19 2.40 -22.11
C SER A 406 3.63 1.91 -21.95
N ILE A 407 3.85 0.83 -21.19
CA ILE A 407 5.20 0.35 -20.83
C ILE A 407 5.59 -0.84 -21.69
N GLN A 408 6.82 -0.82 -22.20
CA GLN A 408 7.39 -1.96 -22.90
C GLN A 408 7.59 -3.15 -21.93
N PRO A 409 7.41 -4.41 -22.37
CA PRO A 409 7.58 -5.58 -21.51
C PRO A 409 8.94 -5.68 -20.83
N GLN A 410 9.99 -5.14 -21.47
CA GLN A 410 11.36 -5.11 -20.95
C GLN A 410 11.51 -4.20 -19.72
N ASP A 411 10.70 -3.12 -19.63
CA ASP A 411 10.70 -2.14 -18.54
C ASP A 411 9.73 -2.51 -17.39
N GLY A 412 9.08 -3.68 -17.47
CA GLY A 412 8.12 -4.16 -16.48
C GLY A 412 8.65 -4.14 -15.04
N PRO A 413 9.86 -4.64 -14.72
CA PRO A 413 10.43 -4.58 -13.38
C PRO A 413 10.61 -3.15 -12.85
N PHE A 414 11.03 -2.19 -13.70
CA PHE A 414 11.16 -0.78 -13.31
C PHE A 414 9.81 -0.12 -13.06
N ALA A 415 8.80 -0.43 -13.89
CA ALA A 415 7.43 0.02 -13.65
C ALA A 415 6.88 -0.51 -12.33
N SER A 416 7.15 -1.77 -12.02
CA SER A 416 6.78 -2.39 -10.75
C SER A 416 7.47 -1.70 -9.57
N ALA A 417 8.76 -1.35 -9.69
CA ALA A 417 9.48 -0.59 -8.67
C ALA A 417 8.82 0.78 -8.42
N TRP A 418 8.59 1.55 -9.49
CA TRP A 418 7.95 2.86 -9.40
C TRP A 418 6.58 2.79 -8.77
N PHE A 419 5.71 1.92 -9.28
CA PHE A 419 4.33 1.83 -8.82
C PHE A 419 4.24 1.43 -7.35
N ASN A 420 4.99 0.40 -6.93
CA ASN A 420 4.94 -0.08 -5.55
C ASN A 420 5.57 0.90 -4.57
N THR A 421 6.70 1.53 -4.91
CA THR A 421 7.34 2.52 -4.04
C THR A 421 6.48 3.77 -3.87
N VAL A 422 5.91 4.29 -4.97
CA VAL A 422 4.99 5.43 -4.90
C VAL A 422 3.74 5.06 -4.10
N LYS A 423 3.16 3.87 -4.32
CA LYS A 423 2.03 3.36 -3.52
C LYS A 423 2.38 3.32 -2.03
N GLY A 424 3.53 2.75 -1.67
CA GLY A 424 3.98 2.65 -0.28
C GLY A 424 4.21 4.02 0.36
N LEU A 425 4.95 4.91 -0.31
CA LEU A 425 5.18 6.28 0.17
C LEU A 425 3.88 7.08 0.27
N ALA A 426 2.99 6.97 -0.72
CA ALA A 426 1.70 7.65 -0.72
C ALA A 426 0.81 7.20 0.44
N ALA A 427 0.81 5.91 0.78
CA ALA A 427 0.07 5.40 1.93
C ALA A 427 0.61 5.97 3.26
N VAL A 428 1.93 6.11 3.38
CA VAL A 428 2.57 6.73 4.55
C VAL A 428 2.24 8.22 4.64
N VAL A 429 2.38 8.95 3.53
CA VAL A 429 2.00 10.38 3.46
C VAL A 429 0.52 10.55 3.81
N ALA A 430 -0.34 9.70 3.28
CA ALA A 430 -1.78 9.73 3.58
C ALA A 430 -2.04 9.55 5.08
N THR A 431 -1.39 8.56 5.73
CA THR A 431 -1.51 8.35 7.17
C THR A 431 -1.06 9.60 7.94
N GLY A 432 0.13 10.14 7.64
CA GLY A 432 0.65 11.34 8.32
C GLY A 432 -0.24 12.57 8.12
N VAL A 433 -0.76 12.78 6.91
CA VAL A 433 -1.67 13.90 6.60
C VAL A 433 -3.01 13.74 7.36
N ILE A 434 -3.60 12.55 7.36
CA ILE A 434 -4.87 12.28 8.06
C ILE A 434 -4.67 12.49 9.57
N GLU A 435 -3.61 11.96 10.16
CA GLU A 435 -3.29 12.13 11.59
C GLU A 435 -3.06 13.61 11.95
N ALA A 436 -2.28 14.35 11.16
CA ALA A 436 -2.02 15.77 11.38
C ALA A 436 -3.30 16.61 11.27
N LEU A 437 -4.13 16.35 10.25
CA LEU A 437 -5.44 17.01 10.10
C LEU A 437 -6.36 16.67 11.27
N THR A 438 -6.42 15.41 11.70
CA THR A 438 -7.23 14.97 12.84
C THR A 438 -6.84 15.73 14.11
N THR A 439 -5.55 15.77 14.43
CA THR A 439 -5.05 16.47 15.63
C THR A 439 -5.33 17.97 15.57
N SER A 440 -5.02 18.60 14.43
CA SER A 440 -5.26 20.04 14.24
C SER A 440 -6.74 20.42 14.35
N ARG A 441 -7.63 19.64 13.70
CA ARG A 441 -9.07 19.90 13.75
C ARG A 441 -9.68 19.59 15.11
N LEU A 442 -9.20 18.53 15.78
CA LEU A 442 -9.66 18.20 17.12
C LEU A 442 -9.33 19.32 18.12
N HIS A 443 -8.09 19.87 18.08
CA HIS A 443 -7.72 21.02 18.88
C HIS A 443 -8.59 22.25 18.56
N PHE A 444 -8.78 22.54 17.27
CA PHE A 444 -9.60 23.67 16.84
C PHE A 444 -11.03 23.57 17.38
N HIS A 445 -11.71 22.42 17.17
CA HIS A 445 -13.09 22.24 17.63
C HIS A 445 -13.20 22.18 19.15
N SER A 446 -12.26 21.54 19.84
CA SER A 446 -12.22 21.51 21.30
C SER A 446 -12.14 22.93 21.89
N THR A 447 -11.22 23.74 21.38
CA THR A 447 -11.05 25.14 21.82
C THR A 447 -12.31 25.97 21.53
N MET A 448 -12.87 25.85 20.30
CA MET A 448 -14.06 26.59 19.91
C MET A 448 -15.29 26.21 20.76
N LEU A 449 -15.44 24.92 21.09
CA LEU A 449 -16.56 24.46 21.93
C LEU A 449 -16.41 24.97 23.37
N VAL A 450 -15.20 24.97 23.92
CA VAL A 450 -14.90 25.52 25.26
C VAL A 450 -15.20 27.02 25.32
N ASP A 451 -14.77 27.79 24.30
CA ASP A 451 -15.02 29.24 24.23
C ASP A 451 -16.53 29.55 24.16
N ARG A 452 -17.27 28.79 23.37
CA ARG A 452 -18.74 28.93 23.30
C ARG A 452 -19.43 28.56 24.61
N LEU A 453 -18.94 27.53 25.31
CA LEU A 453 -19.45 27.11 26.59
C LEU A 453 -19.20 28.18 27.65
N GLY A 454 -18.03 28.82 27.69
CA GLY A 454 -17.70 29.88 28.64
C GLY A 454 -18.71 31.07 28.65
N ASN A 455 -19.37 31.28 27.52
CA ASN A 455 -20.43 32.27 27.35
C ASN A 455 -21.87 31.74 27.60
N SER A 456 -22.00 30.49 28.06
CA SER A 456 -23.29 29.79 28.26
C SER A 456 -23.58 29.60 29.75
N PRO A 457 -24.87 29.61 30.18
CA PRO A 457 -25.24 29.19 31.53
C PRO A 457 -24.80 27.78 31.92
N LEU A 458 -24.54 26.92 30.94
CA LEU A 458 -24.01 25.56 31.14
C LEU A 458 -22.59 25.55 31.74
N ALA A 459 -21.81 26.64 31.57
CA ALA A 459 -20.51 26.76 32.21
C ALA A 459 -20.57 26.75 33.75
N ALA A 460 -21.68 27.19 34.30
CA ALA A 460 -21.92 27.18 35.74
C ALA A 460 -22.47 25.83 36.26
N SER A 461 -22.77 24.89 35.39
CA SER A 461 -23.31 23.57 35.79
C SER A 461 -22.13 22.64 36.20
N ASN A 462 -22.23 22.07 37.40
CA ASN A 462 -21.31 21.00 37.88
C ASN A 462 -21.68 19.65 37.24
N ASP A 463 -21.83 19.60 35.91
CA ASP A 463 -22.12 18.36 35.21
C ASP A 463 -20.80 17.56 34.98
N PRO A 464 -20.59 16.42 35.66
CA PRO A 464 -19.37 15.64 35.56
C PRO A 464 -19.20 15.01 34.16
N GLY A 465 -20.24 14.93 33.32
CA GLY A 465 -20.20 14.41 31.96
C GLY A 465 -19.88 15.45 30.89
N LEU A 466 -19.81 16.75 31.26
CA LEU A 466 -19.66 17.84 30.30
C LEU A 466 -18.39 17.75 29.48
N ALA A 467 -17.27 17.44 30.11
CA ALA A 467 -15.97 17.28 29.42
C ALA A 467 -15.99 16.13 28.41
N HIS A 468 -16.67 15.03 28.75
CA HIS A 468 -16.83 13.88 27.85
C HIS A 468 -17.67 14.25 26.62
N ARG A 469 -18.82 14.88 26.83
CA ARG A 469 -19.68 15.34 25.72
C ARG A 469 -19.00 16.38 24.83
N LEU A 470 -18.19 17.27 25.39
CA LEU A 470 -17.39 18.21 24.60
C LEU A 470 -16.38 17.49 23.71
N HIS A 471 -15.68 16.49 24.29
CA HIS A 471 -14.74 15.68 23.53
C HIS A 471 -15.44 14.89 22.40
N GLU A 472 -16.57 14.25 22.69
CA GLU A 472 -17.37 13.53 21.69
C GLU A 472 -17.79 14.45 20.54
N GLN A 473 -18.32 15.66 20.85
CA GLN A 473 -18.72 16.62 19.82
C GLN A 473 -17.52 17.14 19.02
N ALA A 474 -16.37 17.34 19.66
CA ALA A 474 -15.15 17.72 18.95
C ALA A 474 -14.69 16.63 17.96
N VAL A 475 -14.80 15.35 18.35
CA VAL A 475 -14.50 14.20 17.46
C VAL A 475 -15.49 14.12 16.31
N VAL A 476 -16.78 14.34 16.55
CA VAL A 476 -17.82 14.37 15.51
C VAL A 476 -17.51 15.46 14.46
N LEU A 477 -17.29 16.69 14.89
CA LEU A 477 -16.98 17.81 14.01
C LEU A 477 -15.67 17.60 13.24
N THR A 478 -14.66 17.07 13.91
CA THR A 478 -13.36 16.69 13.29
C THR A 478 -13.56 15.65 12.19
N SER A 479 -14.33 14.60 12.46
CA SER A 479 -14.63 13.56 11.49
C SER A 479 -15.40 14.08 10.27
N SER A 480 -16.36 14.99 10.50
CA SER A 480 -17.12 15.68 9.43
C SER A 480 -16.18 16.51 8.54
N ASP A 481 -15.28 17.32 9.14
CA ASP A 481 -14.30 18.12 8.41
C ASP A 481 -13.35 17.26 7.60
N LEU A 482 -12.86 16.14 8.15
CA LEU A 482 -12.01 15.19 7.44
C LEU A 482 -12.72 14.63 6.21
N TYR A 483 -13.98 14.23 6.33
CA TYR A 483 -14.77 13.77 5.19
C TYR A 483 -14.92 14.85 4.11
N LEU A 484 -15.16 16.10 4.48
CA LEU A 484 -15.22 17.23 3.55
C LEU A 484 -13.87 17.47 2.85
N CYS A 485 -12.77 17.42 3.59
CA CYS A 485 -11.43 17.52 3.01
C CYS A 485 -11.19 16.41 1.98
N MET A 486 -11.57 15.17 2.30
CA MET A 486 -11.41 14.03 1.37
C MET A 486 -12.33 14.16 0.15
N ALA A 487 -13.54 14.65 0.31
CA ALA A 487 -14.42 14.97 -0.82
C ALA A 487 -13.76 16.01 -1.74
N GLY A 488 -13.16 17.06 -1.16
CA GLY A 488 -12.40 18.06 -1.92
C GLY A 488 -11.23 17.48 -2.70
N VAL A 489 -10.45 16.58 -2.09
CA VAL A 489 -9.36 15.86 -2.77
C VAL A 489 -9.91 15.01 -3.91
N ALA A 490 -10.99 14.25 -3.69
CA ALA A 490 -11.60 13.41 -4.72
C ALA A 490 -12.12 14.24 -5.90
N VAL A 491 -12.75 15.40 -5.65
CA VAL A 491 -13.20 16.34 -6.70
C VAL A 491 -12.00 16.89 -7.47
N ALA A 492 -10.92 17.28 -6.80
CA ALA A 492 -9.71 17.73 -7.48
C ALA A 492 -9.13 16.66 -8.39
N LEU A 493 -9.14 15.39 -7.96
CA LEU A 493 -8.72 14.26 -8.80
C LEU A 493 -9.63 14.04 -10.02
N ILE A 494 -10.96 14.26 -9.89
CA ILE A 494 -11.88 14.21 -11.01
C ILE A 494 -11.53 15.29 -12.04
N LEU A 495 -11.24 16.50 -11.60
CA LEU A 495 -10.83 17.60 -12.49
C LEU A 495 -9.52 17.30 -13.21
N LEU A 496 -8.57 16.61 -12.55
CA LEU A 496 -7.32 16.17 -13.18
C LEU A 496 -7.52 15.16 -14.31
N ILE A 497 -8.65 14.40 -14.35
CA ILE A 497 -8.93 13.45 -15.44
C ILE A 497 -9.01 14.16 -16.80
N PHE A 498 -9.50 15.39 -16.84
CA PHE A 498 -9.58 16.16 -18.10
C PHE A 498 -8.21 16.46 -18.73
N TRP A 499 -7.12 16.38 -17.93
CA TRP A 499 -5.75 16.57 -18.41
C TRP A 499 -5.10 15.29 -18.93
N LEU A 500 -5.77 14.15 -18.86
CA LEU A 500 -5.29 12.87 -19.43
C LEU A 500 -5.24 12.94 -20.95
N PRO A 501 -4.04 12.74 -21.56
CA PRO A 501 -3.85 13.09 -22.97
C PRO A 501 -4.29 12.03 -23.97
N THR A 502 -4.34 10.76 -23.62
CA THR A 502 -4.54 9.66 -24.56
C THR A 502 -5.48 8.59 -24.02
N ARG A 503 -6.40 8.15 -24.90
CA ARG A 503 -7.23 6.97 -24.61
C ARG A 503 -6.35 5.72 -24.68
N ILE A 504 -6.33 4.95 -23.61
CA ILE A 504 -5.71 3.63 -23.60
C ILE A 504 -6.83 2.61 -23.76
N PHE A 505 -6.89 2.02 -24.95
CA PHE A 505 -7.73 0.84 -25.18
C PHE A 505 -6.91 -0.41 -24.87
N PRO A 506 -7.57 -1.51 -24.42
CA PRO A 506 -6.88 -2.77 -24.25
C PRO A 506 -6.16 -3.11 -25.57
N PRO A 507 -4.89 -3.53 -25.51
CA PRO A 507 -4.12 -3.89 -26.69
C PRO A 507 -4.85 -5.00 -27.47
N ARG A 508 -5.07 -4.80 -28.76
CA ARG A 508 -5.59 -5.85 -29.62
C ARG A 508 -4.59 -7.01 -29.62
N ALA A 509 -5.07 -8.23 -29.41
CA ALA A 509 -4.31 -9.41 -29.78
C ALA A 509 -3.96 -9.28 -31.28
N PRO A 510 -2.72 -9.53 -31.71
CA PRO A 510 -2.41 -9.63 -33.12
C PRO A 510 -3.35 -10.68 -33.72
N THR A 511 -4.11 -10.29 -34.72
CA THR A 511 -4.99 -11.17 -35.51
C THR A 511 -4.16 -12.18 -36.26
#